data_48762217a3b72c1a5948c5b7aa81323e
#
_entry.id   48762217a3b72c1a5948c5b7aa81323e
#
_cell.length_a   1.000
_cell.length_b   1.000
_cell.length_c   1.000
_cell.angle_alpha   90.00
_cell.angle_beta   90.00
_cell.angle_gamma   90.00
#
_symmetry.space_group_name_H-M   'P 1'
#
loop_
_entity.id
_entity.type
_entity.pdbx_description
1 polymer ?
#
loop_
_entity_poly.entity_id
_entity_poly.type
_entity_poly.pdbx_seq_one_letter_code
_entity_poly.pdbx_strand_id
1 'polypeptide(L)'
;MRILGLDFGSTTVGVAISDELGFTAQGLEVVRRKQENKLRQTLARIEAIIEEYEVTKIVVGLPKNMNNTLGERAEKSLEFKEMLEKRTGLPVEMWDERLTTMEANRVLMEGGVRREDRKEHLDSLAAVLILQGYLDCSANR
;
A
#
# COMPACT_ATOMS: atom_id res chain seq x y z
N MET A 1 6.79 -13.85 10.24
CA MET A 1 6.67 -12.39 10.40
C MET A 1 6.14 -11.78 9.11
N ARG A 2 4.97 -11.15 9.15
CA ARG A 2 4.36 -10.59 7.95
C ARG A 2 4.43 -9.07 7.94
N ILE A 3 4.61 -8.51 6.75
CA ILE A 3 4.65 -7.06 6.53
C ILE A 3 3.46 -6.69 5.67
N LEU A 4 2.79 -5.59 6.01
CA LEU A 4 1.62 -5.09 5.30
C LEU A 4 2.03 -3.93 4.39
N GLY A 5 1.63 -3.97 3.13
CA GLY A 5 1.87 -2.88 2.18
C GLY A 5 0.58 -2.15 1.87
N LEU A 6 0.59 -0.83 1.91
CA LEU A 6 -0.59 0.00 1.69
C LEU A 6 -0.35 1.05 0.62
N ASP A 7 -1.31 1.18 -0.29
CA ASP A 7 -1.36 2.25 -1.27
C ASP A 7 -2.56 3.14 -0.94
N PHE A 8 -2.30 4.29 -0.32
CA PHE A 8 -3.31 5.18 0.20
C PHE A 8 -3.84 6.14 -0.87
N GLY A 9 -5.06 5.90 -1.33
CA GLY A 9 -5.74 6.74 -2.31
C GLY A 9 -6.77 7.66 -1.67
N SER A 10 -7.45 8.46 -2.51
CA SER A 10 -8.46 9.42 -2.03
C SER A 10 -9.69 8.74 -1.41
N THR A 11 -10.12 7.62 -1.96
CA THR A 11 -11.27 6.86 -1.45
C THR A 11 -10.98 5.39 -1.30
N THR A 12 -9.78 4.96 -1.63
CA THR A 12 -9.38 3.55 -1.57
C THR A 12 -8.03 3.38 -0.89
N VAL A 13 -7.83 2.22 -0.30
CA VAL A 13 -6.50 1.80 0.18
C VAL A 13 -6.26 0.41 -0.39
N GLY A 14 -5.30 0.30 -1.30
CA GLY A 14 -4.85 -0.99 -1.79
C GLY A 14 -4.04 -1.68 -0.71
N VAL A 15 -4.30 -2.97 -0.47
CA VAL A 15 -3.65 -3.72 0.60
C VAL A 15 -2.94 -4.93 0.04
N ALA A 16 -1.67 -5.06 0.39
CA ALA A 16 -0.85 -6.23 0.06
C ALA A 16 -0.24 -6.77 1.34
N ILE A 17 0.10 -8.06 1.33
CA ILE A 17 0.69 -8.71 2.48
C ILE A 17 1.86 -9.60 2.04
N SER A 18 2.90 -9.67 2.86
CA SER A 18 4.02 -10.55 2.58
C SER A 18 3.75 -11.96 3.09
N ASP A 19 4.51 -12.92 2.58
CA ASP A 19 4.55 -14.25 3.17
C ASP A 19 5.28 -14.19 4.53
N GLU A 20 5.25 -15.27 5.29
CA GLU A 20 5.87 -15.32 6.61
C GLU A 20 7.38 -15.10 6.57
N LEU A 21 8.02 -15.47 5.47
CA LEU A 21 9.47 -15.33 5.31
C LEU A 21 9.89 -13.96 4.78
N GLY A 22 8.93 -13.15 4.31
CA GLY A 22 9.23 -11.81 3.81
C GLY A 22 9.87 -11.77 2.44
N PHE A 23 9.63 -12.77 1.59
CA PHE A 23 10.19 -12.84 0.25
C PHE A 23 9.26 -12.32 -0.84
N THR A 24 7.95 -12.56 -0.71
CA THR A 24 6.99 -12.21 -1.74
C THR A 24 5.81 -11.42 -1.19
N ALA A 25 5.27 -10.54 -2.02
CA ALA A 25 4.08 -9.76 -1.70
C ALA A 25 2.90 -10.27 -2.53
N GLN A 26 1.72 -10.33 -1.90
CA GLN A 26 0.48 -10.74 -2.55
C GLN A 26 -0.59 -9.67 -2.31
N GLY A 27 -1.44 -9.42 -3.31
CA GLY A 27 -2.60 -8.55 -3.14
C GLY A 27 -3.61 -9.20 -2.20
N LEU A 28 -4.11 -8.43 -1.26
CA LEU A 28 -5.08 -8.93 -0.28
C LEU A 28 -6.48 -8.39 -0.55
N GLU A 29 -6.64 -7.08 -0.58
CA GLU A 29 -7.93 -6.46 -0.87
C GLU A 29 -7.75 -4.96 -1.14
N VAL A 30 -8.85 -4.32 -1.55
CA VAL A 30 -8.95 -2.87 -1.65
C VAL A 30 -10.00 -2.42 -0.67
N VAL A 31 -9.63 -1.59 0.29
CA VAL A 31 -10.55 -1.03 1.27
C VAL A 31 -11.10 0.28 0.71
N ARG A 32 -12.42 0.36 0.58
CA ARG A 32 -13.09 1.53 0.00
C ARG A 32 -13.81 2.35 1.08
N ARG A 33 -13.87 3.66 0.87
CA ARG A 33 -14.61 4.56 1.74
C ARG A 33 -15.39 5.56 0.90
N LYS A 34 -16.50 6.06 1.45
CA LYS A 34 -17.38 6.99 0.71
C LYS A 34 -16.82 8.40 0.61
N GLN A 35 -16.08 8.84 1.61
CA GLN A 35 -15.51 10.18 1.66
C GLN A 35 -14.05 10.11 2.07
N GLU A 36 -13.23 10.97 1.48
CA GLU A 36 -11.79 10.97 1.70
C GLU A 36 -11.39 11.09 3.16
N ASN A 37 -12.07 11.93 3.91
CA ASN A 37 -11.72 12.20 5.30
C ASN A 37 -12.33 11.22 6.32
N LYS A 38 -13.14 10.27 5.87
CA LYS A 38 -13.77 9.30 6.78
C LYS A 38 -12.93 8.04 6.89
N LEU A 39 -11.91 8.11 7.72
CA LEU A 39 -10.90 7.05 7.85
C LEU A 39 -11.16 6.05 8.96
N ARG A 40 -12.15 6.29 9.82
CA ARG A 40 -12.37 5.44 10.99
C ARG A 40 -12.59 3.97 10.63
N GLN A 41 -13.48 3.70 9.68
CA GLN A 41 -13.77 2.32 9.26
C GLN A 41 -12.59 1.72 8.48
N THR A 42 -11.91 2.53 7.68
CA THR A 42 -10.71 2.12 6.96
C THR A 42 -9.62 1.66 7.93
N LEU A 43 -9.35 2.45 8.96
CA LEU A 43 -8.36 2.11 9.97
C LEU A 43 -8.78 0.86 10.76
N ALA A 44 -10.06 0.73 11.09
CA ALA A 44 -10.58 -0.45 11.78
C ALA A 44 -10.39 -1.72 10.94
N ARG A 45 -10.62 -1.64 9.64
CA ARG A 45 -10.42 -2.78 8.74
C ARG A 45 -8.95 -3.17 8.66
N ILE A 46 -8.06 -2.19 8.57
CA ILE A 46 -6.62 -2.43 8.54
C ILE A 46 -6.17 -3.08 9.86
N GLU A 47 -6.67 -2.61 10.99
CA GLU A 47 -6.36 -3.23 12.28
C GLU A 47 -6.83 -4.69 12.36
N ALA A 48 -7.99 -4.98 11.79
CA ALA A 48 -8.50 -6.36 11.74
C ALA A 48 -7.58 -7.25 10.89
N ILE A 49 -7.08 -6.74 9.77
CA ILE A 49 -6.13 -7.47 8.92
C ILE A 49 -4.82 -7.72 9.68
N ILE A 50 -4.32 -6.71 10.37
CA ILE A 50 -3.09 -6.82 11.16
C ILE A 50 -3.22 -7.92 12.21
N GLU A 51 -4.34 -7.98 12.88
CA GLU A 51 -4.59 -8.99 13.90
C GLU A 51 -4.74 -10.38 13.28
N GLU A 52 -5.50 -10.49 12.19
CA GLU A 52 -5.75 -11.77 11.51
C GLU A 52 -4.46 -12.42 10.98
N TYR A 53 -3.58 -11.63 10.39
CA TYR A 53 -2.36 -12.13 9.76
C TYR A 53 -1.11 -11.94 10.62
N GLU A 54 -1.26 -11.46 11.82
CA GLU A 54 -0.15 -11.21 12.75
C GLU A 54 0.94 -10.32 12.14
N VAL A 55 0.51 -9.20 11.57
CA VAL A 55 1.41 -8.24 10.93
C VAL A 55 2.27 -7.54 11.97
N THR A 56 3.57 -7.42 11.70
CA THR A 56 4.52 -6.80 12.62
C THR A 56 5.08 -5.48 12.13
N LYS A 57 4.85 -5.13 10.85
CA LYS A 57 5.37 -3.90 10.25
C LYS A 57 4.46 -3.46 9.11
N ILE A 58 4.40 -2.16 8.86
CA ILE A 58 3.58 -1.57 7.80
C ILE A 58 4.48 -0.74 6.88
N VAL A 59 4.25 -0.85 5.56
CA VAL A 59 4.90 -0.02 4.55
C VAL A 59 3.82 0.72 3.79
N VAL A 60 3.93 2.05 3.70
CA VAL A 60 2.98 2.90 2.99
C VAL A 60 3.68 3.56 1.82
N GLY A 61 3.08 3.52 0.63
CA GLY A 61 3.62 4.20 -0.53
C GLY A 61 3.59 5.72 -0.36
N LEU A 62 4.67 6.38 -0.74
CA LEU A 62 4.77 7.84 -0.68
C LEU A 62 4.75 8.40 -2.10
N PRO A 63 3.65 9.05 -2.54
CA PRO A 63 3.56 9.62 -3.88
C PRO A 63 4.27 10.96 -3.94
N LYS A 64 5.48 10.99 -4.49
CA LYS A 64 6.25 12.21 -4.69
C LYS A 64 6.06 12.74 -6.11
N ASN A 65 6.17 14.05 -6.28
CA ASN A 65 6.21 14.65 -7.61
C ASN A 65 7.52 14.29 -8.32
N MET A 66 7.53 14.38 -9.65
CA MET A 66 8.69 14.00 -10.45
C MET A 66 9.95 14.83 -10.12
N ASN A 67 9.76 16.05 -9.61
CA ASN A 67 10.86 16.91 -9.17
C ASN A 67 11.28 16.67 -7.72
N ASN A 68 10.84 15.56 -7.13
CA ASN A 68 11.17 15.17 -5.76
C ASN A 68 10.52 16.04 -4.67
N THR A 69 9.56 16.88 -5.02
CA THR A 69 8.80 17.66 -4.02
C THR A 69 7.62 16.86 -3.51
N LEU A 70 7.17 17.19 -2.30
CA LEU A 70 5.99 16.57 -1.71
C LEU A 70 4.75 17.38 -2.07
N GLY A 71 3.74 16.72 -2.65
CA GLY A 71 2.47 17.32 -2.96
C GLY A 71 1.42 17.00 -1.91
N GLU A 72 0.19 17.41 -2.17
CA GLU A 72 -0.93 17.17 -1.27
C GLU A 72 -1.14 15.69 -0.96
N ARG A 73 -1.01 14.82 -1.97
CA ARG A 73 -1.17 13.38 -1.76
C ARG A 73 -0.11 12.82 -0.81
N ALA A 74 1.13 13.29 -0.93
CA ALA A 74 2.21 12.88 -0.06
C ALA A 74 1.96 13.31 1.38
N GLU A 75 1.47 14.53 1.58
CA GLU A 75 1.13 15.03 2.92
C GLU A 75 0.03 14.18 3.55
N LYS A 76 -1.01 13.82 2.80
CA LYS A 76 -2.08 12.96 3.31
C LYS A 76 -1.59 11.55 3.63
N SER A 77 -0.67 11.02 2.85
CA SER A 77 -0.07 9.73 3.13
C SER A 77 0.76 9.76 4.42
N LEU A 78 1.47 10.85 4.67
CA LEU A 78 2.23 11.03 5.90
C LEU A 78 1.31 11.15 7.12
N GLU A 79 0.19 11.85 6.99
CA GLU A 79 -0.83 11.93 8.05
C GLU A 79 -1.40 10.55 8.34
N PHE A 80 -1.69 9.78 7.30
CA PHE A 80 -2.20 8.42 7.43
C PHE A 80 -1.19 7.52 8.16
N LYS A 81 0.10 7.66 7.83
CA LYS A 81 1.18 6.96 8.54
C LYS A 81 1.13 7.25 10.04
N GLU A 82 0.99 8.51 10.42
CA GLU A 82 0.93 8.90 11.84
C GLU A 82 -0.28 8.29 12.54
N MET A 83 -1.44 8.28 11.86
CA MET A 83 -2.65 7.66 12.41
C MET A 83 -2.44 6.16 12.65
N LEU A 84 -1.82 5.47 11.69
CA LEU A 84 -1.52 4.05 11.82
C LEU A 84 -0.57 3.77 12.98
N GLU A 85 0.49 4.55 13.11
CA GLU A 85 1.45 4.39 14.20
C GLU A 85 0.79 4.52 15.56
N LYS A 86 -0.08 5.52 15.70
CA LYS A 86 -0.79 5.76 16.96
C LYS A 86 -1.79 4.65 17.29
N ARG A 87 -2.52 4.14 16.28
CA ARG A 87 -3.56 3.14 16.52
C ARG A 87 -3.02 1.73 16.67
N THR A 88 -1.97 1.38 15.94
CA THR A 88 -1.46 0.01 15.89
C THR A 88 -0.25 -0.22 16.79
N GLY A 89 0.51 0.83 17.07
CA GLY A 89 1.78 0.70 17.78
C GLY A 89 2.88 0.03 16.97
N LEU A 90 2.64 -0.23 15.68
CA LEU A 90 3.62 -0.88 14.81
C LEU A 90 4.48 0.15 14.09
N PRO A 91 5.72 -0.20 13.72
CA PRO A 91 6.53 0.68 12.89
C PRO A 91 5.93 0.80 11.49
N VAL A 92 5.86 2.02 10.97
CA VAL A 92 5.35 2.32 9.64
C VAL A 92 6.46 3.02 8.86
N GLU A 93 6.85 2.44 7.72
CA GLU A 93 7.84 3.03 6.83
C GLU A 93 7.19 3.52 5.55
N MET A 94 7.76 4.56 4.94
CA MET A 94 7.30 5.08 3.67
C MET A 94 8.19 4.56 2.54
N TRP A 95 7.57 4.29 1.40
CA TRP A 95 8.26 3.83 0.20
C TRP A 95 7.90 4.72 -0.98
N ASP A 96 8.90 5.23 -1.70
CA ASP A 96 8.68 6.09 -2.88
C ASP A 96 8.04 5.30 -4.01
N GLU A 97 6.81 5.68 -4.38
CA GLU A 97 6.01 4.93 -5.36
C GLU A 97 6.04 5.51 -6.78
N ARG A 98 6.92 6.48 -7.06
CA ARG A 98 6.95 7.17 -8.37
C ARG A 98 7.04 6.23 -9.57
N LEU A 99 7.78 5.14 -9.45
CA LEU A 99 7.98 4.19 -10.54
C LEU A 99 7.05 2.99 -10.48
N THR A 100 6.39 2.77 -9.34
CA THR A 100 5.57 1.59 -9.08
C THR A 100 4.33 1.54 -9.96
N THR A 101 3.65 2.68 -10.12
CA THR A 101 2.43 2.76 -10.93
C THR A 101 2.68 2.43 -12.39
N MET A 102 3.80 2.86 -12.95
CA MET A 102 4.17 2.55 -14.33
C MET A 102 4.37 1.05 -14.53
N GLU A 103 5.06 0.39 -13.61
CA GLU A 103 5.27 -1.05 -13.66
C GLU A 103 3.95 -1.81 -13.51
N ALA A 104 3.07 -1.38 -12.62
CA ALA A 104 1.77 -1.99 -12.43
C ALA A 104 0.94 -1.95 -13.71
N ASN A 105 0.91 -0.79 -14.37
CA ASN A 105 0.17 -0.62 -15.60
C ASN A 105 0.71 -1.52 -16.72
N ARG A 106 2.02 -1.61 -16.84
CA ARG A 106 2.66 -2.47 -17.84
C ARG A 106 2.33 -3.94 -17.61
N VAL A 107 2.42 -4.40 -16.36
CA VAL A 107 2.12 -5.79 -16.01
C VAL A 107 0.67 -6.13 -16.32
N LEU A 108 -0.27 -5.23 -16.01
CA LEU A 108 -1.69 -5.46 -16.31
C LEU A 108 -1.96 -5.51 -17.80
N MET A 109 -1.31 -4.67 -18.59
CA MET A 109 -1.46 -4.68 -20.04
C MET A 109 -0.92 -5.97 -20.64
N GLU A 110 0.21 -6.45 -20.17
CA GLU A 110 0.81 -7.71 -20.63
C GLU A 110 -0.05 -8.91 -20.20
N GLY A 111 -0.69 -8.83 -19.04
CA GLY A 111 -1.55 -9.89 -18.55
C GLY A 111 -2.92 -9.97 -19.18
N GLY A 112 -3.29 -9.04 -20.05
CA GLY A 112 -4.56 -9.03 -20.76
C GLY A 112 -5.78 -8.78 -19.88
N VAL A 113 -5.62 -8.07 -18.79
CA VAL A 113 -6.69 -7.75 -17.85
C VAL A 113 -7.73 -6.83 -18.51
N ARG A 114 -9.01 -7.13 -18.31
CA ARG A 114 -10.11 -6.32 -18.85
C ARG A 114 -10.04 -4.90 -18.30
N ARG A 115 -10.43 -3.93 -19.13
CA ARG A 115 -10.38 -2.52 -18.78
C ARG A 115 -11.21 -2.20 -17.51
N GLU A 116 -12.33 -2.84 -17.35
CA GLU A 116 -13.23 -2.64 -16.22
C GLU A 116 -12.65 -3.11 -14.90
N ASP A 117 -11.91 -4.22 -14.94
CA ASP A 117 -11.27 -4.81 -13.76
C ASP A 117 -9.92 -4.17 -13.48
N ARG A 118 -9.33 -3.50 -14.49
CA ARG A 118 -7.98 -2.96 -14.43
C ARG A 118 -7.77 -1.97 -13.29
N LYS A 119 -8.77 -1.11 -13.04
CA LYS A 119 -8.64 -0.09 -12.00
C LYS A 119 -8.52 -0.72 -10.62
N GLU A 120 -9.34 -1.70 -10.31
CA GLU A 120 -9.32 -2.39 -9.02
C GLU A 120 -8.03 -3.21 -8.86
N HIS A 121 -7.65 -3.95 -9.90
CA HIS A 121 -6.39 -4.68 -9.91
C HIS A 121 -5.20 -3.74 -9.81
N LEU A 122 -5.27 -2.56 -10.43
CA LEU A 122 -4.19 -1.58 -10.38
C LEU A 122 -3.98 -1.05 -8.97
N ASP A 123 -5.07 -0.78 -8.22
CA ASP A 123 -4.97 -0.30 -6.84
C ASP A 123 -4.32 -1.36 -5.93
N SER A 124 -4.71 -2.62 -6.09
CA SER A 124 -4.13 -3.73 -5.34
C SER A 124 -2.71 -4.03 -5.80
N LEU A 125 -2.47 -4.01 -7.12
CA LEU A 125 -1.15 -4.30 -7.67
C LEU A 125 -0.13 -3.22 -7.30
N ALA A 126 -0.55 -1.96 -7.21
CA ALA A 126 0.34 -0.90 -6.74
C ALA A 126 0.83 -1.20 -5.33
N ALA A 127 -0.06 -1.64 -4.44
CA ALA A 127 0.32 -2.04 -3.08
C ALA A 127 1.28 -3.23 -3.09
N VAL A 128 1.06 -4.20 -3.96
CA VAL A 128 1.97 -5.35 -4.13
C VAL A 128 3.36 -4.88 -4.56
N LEU A 129 3.44 -3.98 -5.54
CA LEU A 129 4.73 -3.50 -6.03
C LEU A 129 5.44 -2.62 -5.00
N ILE A 130 4.70 -1.82 -4.24
CA ILE A 130 5.25 -1.05 -3.11
C ILE A 130 5.91 -2.01 -2.11
N LEU A 131 5.17 -3.02 -1.69
CA LEU A 131 5.65 -3.98 -0.71
C LEU A 131 6.79 -4.83 -1.26
N GLN A 132 6.67 -5.32 -2.49
CA GLN A 132 7.72 -6.14 -3.10
C GLN A 132 9.01 -5.35 -3.26
N GLY A 133 8.93 -4.08 -3.68
CA GLY A 133 10.09 -3.20 -3.77
C GLY A 133 10.78 -3.06 -2.42
N TYR A 134 10.01 -2.87 -1.37
CA TYR A 134 10.53 -2.79 -0.02
C TYR A 134 11.21 -4.11 0.41
N LEU A 135 10.57 -5.24 0.16
CA LEU A 135 11.10 -6.56 0.52
C LEU A 135 12.42 -6.84 -0.21
N ASP A 136 12.48 -6.55 -1.50
CA ASP A 136 13.67 -6.77 -2.31
C ASP A 136 14.83 -5.89 -1.84
N CYS A 137 14.55 -4.65 -1.51
CA CYS A 137 15.55 -3.71 -1.00
C CYS A 137 16.08 -4.17 0.37
N SER A 138 15.20 -4.65 1.23
CA SER A 138 15.58 -5.15 2.56
C SER A 138 16.42 -6.41 2.48
N ALA A 139 16.11 -7.31 1.53
CA ALA A 139 16.85 -8.57 1.36
C ALA A 139 18.28 -8.34 0.86
N ASN A 140 18.52 -7.23 0.17
CA ASN A 140 19.83 -6.91 -0.40
C ASN A 140 20.75 -6.11 0.54
N ARG A 141 20.33 -5.91 1.76
CA ARG A 141 21.15 -5.18 2.75
C ARG A 141 22.13 -6.08 3.47
#